data_cd45441af81534a5f7a4716ec8bc7e90
#
_entry.id   cd45441af81534a5f7a4716ec8bc7e90
#
_cell.length_a   1.000
_cell.length_b   1.000
_cell.length_c   1.000
_cell.angle_alpha   90.00
_cell.angle_beta   90.00
_cell.angle_gamma   90.00
#
_symmetry.space_group_name_H-M   'P 1'
#
loop_
_entity.id
_entity.type
_entity.pdbx_description
1 polymer ?
#
loop_
_entity_poly.entity_id
_entity_poly.type
_entity_poly.pdbx_seq_one_letter_code
_entity_poly.pdbx_strand_id
1 'polypeptide(L)'
;MELTTRTIAARKHIALVAHDHRKQALLEWVESHKTILAQHQLYATGTTGNLIQRASGIPVTSMLSGPMGGDQQVGALIAEGKIDMLIFFW
;
A
#
# COMPACT_ATOMS: atom_id res chain seq x y z
N MET A 1 -10.64 17.28 11.99
CA MET A 1 -9.24 17.21 11.63
C MET A 1 -8.33 16.90 12.78
N GLU A 2 -8.65 17.36 13.94
CA GLU A 2 -7.79 17.09 15.06
C GLU A 2 -7.70 15.63 15.42
N LEU A 3 -8.81 14.91 15.28
CA LEU A 3 -8.79 13.48 15.48
C LEU A 3 -7.84 12.81 14.53
N THR A 4 -7.88 13.24 13.29
CA THR A 4 -7.02 12.70 12.27
C THR A 4 -5.55 12.94 12.62
N THR A 5 -5.25 14.12 13.09
CA THR A 5 -3.90 14.47 13.45
C THR A 5 -3.35 13.55 14.53
N ARG A 6 -4.13 13.28 15.54
CA ARG A 6 -3.68 12.38 16.60
C ARG A 6 -3.52 10.96 16.11
N THR A 7 -4.41 10.54 15.23
CA THR A 7 -4.38 9.20 14.69
C THR A 7 -3.14 8.97 13.85
N ILE A 8 -2.77 9.94 13.03
CA ILE A 8 -1.65 9.77 12.11
C ILE A 8 -0.31 9.96 12.80
N ALA A 9 -0.28 10.28 14.09
CA ALA A 9 0.98 10.32 14.80
C ALA A 9 1.65 8.95 14.83
N ALA A 10 0.86 7.89 14.81
CA ALA A 10 1.39 6.54 14.80
C ALA A 10 1.66 6.10 13.37
N ARG A 11 2.74 5.35 13.18
CA ARG A 11 3.04 4.77 11.89
C ARG A 11 1.99 3.70 11.58
N LYS A 12 1.44 3.75 10.38
CA LYS A 12 0.42 2.81 9.94
C LYS A 12 0.99 1.81 8.96
N HIS A 13 0.35 0.66 8.88
CA HIS A 13 0.67 -0.37 7.90
C HIS A 13 -0.40 -0.32 6.81
N ILE A 14 -0.02 0.11 5.63
CA ILE A 14 -0.96 0.37 4.53
C ILE A 14 -0.68 -0.56 3.37
N ALA A 15 -1.70 -1.29 2.91
CA ALA A 15 -1.58 -2.15 1.75
C ALA A 15 -2.16 -1.44 0.52
N LEU A 16 -1.42 -1.50 -0.58
CA LEU A 16 -1.82 -0.90 -1.85
C LEU A 16 -2.01 -2.01 -2.88
N VAL A 17 -3.19 -2.08 -3.46
CA VAL A 17 -3.53 -3.11 -4.45
C VAL A 17 -4.14 -2.44 -5.66
N ALA A 18 -3.78 -2.90 -6.86
CA ALA A 18 -4.33 -2.36 -8.09
C ALA A 18 -4.46 -3.45 -9.15
N HIS A 19 -5.57 -3.41 -9.90
CA HIS A 19 -5.68 -4.20 -11.12
C HIS A 19 -4.64 -3.73 -12.12
N ASP A 20 -4.26 -4.60 -13.05
CA ASP A 20 -3.20 -4.31 -14.02
C ASP A 20 -3.44 -3.00 -14.75
N HIS A 21 -4.68 -2.77 -15.19
CA HIS A 21 -4.98 -1.56 -15.97
C HIS A 21 -5.11 -0.32 -15.09
N ARG A 22 -4.98 -0.45 -13.77
CA ARG A 22 -5.06 0.67 -12.83
C ARG A 22 -3.73 0.99 -12.17
N LYS A 23 -2.68 0.27 -12.53
CA LYS A 23 -1.37 0.47 -11.88
C LYS A 23 -0.82 1.86 -12.13
N GLN A 24 -1.04 2.43 -13.31
CA GLN A 24 -0.58 3.77 -13.59
C GLN A 24 -1.27 4.79 -12.68
N ALA A 25 -2.59 4.64 -12.48
CA ALA A 25 -3.32 5.52 -11.59
C ALA A 25 -2.79 5.43 -10.17
N LEU A 26 -2.49 4.21 -9.72
CA LEU A 26 -1.91 4.01 -8.39
C LEU A 26 -0.56 4.71 -8.26
N LEU A 27 0.30 4.57 -9.26
CA LEU A 27 1.62 5.19 -9.22
C LEU A 27 1.52 6.71 -9.16
N GLU A 28 0.60 7.31 -9.92
CA GLU A 28 0.40 8.75 -9.89
C GLU A 28 -0.11 9.20 -8.53
N TRP A 29 -1.00 8.42 -7.93
CA TRP A 29 -1.52 8.73 -6.61
C TRP A 29 -0.42 8.64 -5.54
N VAL A 30 0.43 7.63 -5.62
CA VAL A 30 1.54 7.48 -4.69
C VAL A 30 2.50 8.66 -4.81
N GLU A 31 2.81 9.07 -6.03
CA GLU A 31 3.71 10.20 -6.25
C GLU A 31 3.13 11.48 -5.65
N SER A 32 1.82 11.69 -5.80
CA SER A 32 1.15 12.87 -5.25
C SER A 32 1.13 12.89 -3.73
N HIS A 33 1.20 11.72 -3.11
CA HIS A 33 1.10 11.60 -1.64
C HIS A 33 2.40 11.07 -1.03
N LYS A 34 3.48 11.21 -1.75
CA LYS A 34 4.76 10.60 -1.40
C LYS A 34 5.23 10.96 0.01
N THR A 35 5.15 12.23 0.37
CA THR A 35 5.63 12.68 1.67
C THR A 35 4.87 12.02 2.82
N ILE A 36 3.55 11.92 2.66
CA ILE A 36 2.72 11.30 3.70
C ILE A 36 2.97 9.81 3.75
N LEU A 37 3.01 9.16 2.59
CA LEU A 37 3.18 7.71 2.53
C LEU A 37 4.53 7.26 3.05
N ALA A 38 5.55 8.08 2.90
CA ALA A 38 6.89 7.73 3.38
C ALA A 38 6.95 7.61 4.90
N GLN A 39 5.96 8.12 5.60
CA GLN A 39 5.90 8.03 7.05
C GLN A 39 5.25 6.73 7.54
N HIS A 40 4.78 5.90 6.62
CA HIS A 40 4.07 4.68 6.96
C HIS A 40 4.76 3.47 6.34
N GLN A 41 4.41 2.28 6.84
CA GLN A 41 4.91 1.04 6.27
C GLN A 41 3.98 0.62 5.14
N LEU A 42 4.52 0.47 3.93
CA LEU A 42 3.72 0.14 2.76
C LEU A 42 3.88 -1.33 2.37
N TYR A 43 2.78 -1.93 1.95
CA TYR A 43 2.74 -3.29 1.43
C TYR A 43 2.04 -3.25 0.08
N ALA A 44 2.44 -4.11 -0.84
CA ALA A 44 1.77 -4.19 -2.14
C ALA A 44 1.94 -5.60 -2.72
N THR A 45 1.00 -6.01 -3.54
CA THR A 45 1.03 -7.34 -4.13
C THR A 45 1.87 -7.35 -5.40
N GLY A 46 2.53 -8.47 -5.64
CA GLY A 46 3.21 -8.77 -6.90
C GLY A 46 4.18 -7.70 -7.34
N THR A 47 4.11 -7.38 -8.62
CA THR A 47 5.00 -6.40 -9.22
C THR A 47 4.67 -4.97 -8.83
N THR A 48 3.48 -4.74 -8.29
CA THR A 48 3.07 -3.39 -7.89
C THR A 48 4.04 -2.79 -6.89
N GLY A 49 4.50 -3.59 -5.93
CA GLY A 49 5.47 -3.11 -4.94
C GLY A 49 6.76 -2.63 -5.58
N ASN A 50 7.28 -3.38 -6.54
CA ASN A 50 8.50 -2.98 -7.25
C ASN A 50 8.28 -1.70 -8.04
N LEU A 51 7.12 -1.56 -8.69
CA LEU A 51 6.82 -0.36 -9.45
C LEU A 51 6.77 0.87 -8.55
N ILE A 52 6.15 0.74 -7.39
CA ILE A 52 6.06 1.84 -6.44
C ILE A 52 7.45 2.25 -5.95
N GLN A 53 8.29 1.27 -5.60
CA GLN A 53 9.64 1.57 -5.14
C GLN A 53 10.45 2.29 -6.20
N ARG A 54 10.37 1.84 -7.45
CA ARG A 54 11.11 2.47 -8.53
C ARG A 54 10.62 3.88 -8.79
N ALA A 55 9.31 4.09 -8.79
CA ALA A 55 8.74 5.38 -9.16
C ALA A 55 8.91 6.41 -8.05
N SER A 56 8.79 6.00 -6.80
CA SER A 56 8.74 6.94 -5.68
C SER A 56 9.95 6.89 -4.79
N GLY A 57 10.69 5.80 -4.81
CA GLY A 57 11.81 5.61 -3.88
C GLY A 57 11.40 5.19 -2.48
N ILE A 58 10.10 5.00 -2.24
CA ILE A 58 9.60 4.58 -0.93
C ILE A 58 9.75 3.08 -0.79
N PRO A 59 10.34 2.57 0.30
CA PRO A 59 10.42 1.11 0.50
C PRO A 59 9.04 0.51 0.64
N VAL A 60 8.81 -0.60 -0.04
CA VAL A 60 7.52 -1.30 -0.02
C VAL A 60 7.78 -2.78 0.21
N THR A 61 7.06 -3.38 1.15
CA THR A 61 7.12 -4.81 1.37
C THR A 61 6.25 -5.50 0.31
N SER A 62 6.86 -6.29 -0.55
CA SER A 62 6.15 -6.97 -1.63
C SER A 62 5.54 -8.26 -1.10
N MET A 63 4.26 -8.46 -1.45
CA MET A 63 3.56 -9.70 -1.17
C MET A 63 3.39 -10.47 -2.47
N LEU A 64 2.83 -11.69 -2.40
CA LEU A 64 2.60 -12.47 -3.60
C LEU A 64 1.64 -11.75 -4.53
N SER A 65 1.75 -12.01 -5.84
CA SER A 65 0.80 -11.45 -6.79
C SER A 65 -0.58 -12.04 -6.55
N GLY A 66 -1.63 -11.38 -7.08
CA GLY A 66 -2.99 -11.86 -6.94
C GLY A 66 -3.14 -13.32 -7.37
N PRO A 67 -2.70 -13.70 -8.59
CA PRO A 67 -2.78 -15.08 -9.02
C PRO A 67 -1.98 -16.05 -8.16
N MET A 68 -0.98 -15.57 -7.45
CA MET A 68 -0.14 -16.40 -6.57
C MET A 68 -0.60 -16.34 -5.13
N GLY A 69 -1.79 -15.82 -4.85
CA GLY A 69 -2.32 -15.79 -3.49
C GLY A 69 -2.11 -14.48 -2.76
N GLY A 70 -1.73 -13.41 -3.46
CA GLY A 70 -1.51 -12.12 -2.82
C GLY A 70 -2.73 -11.55 -2.15
N ASP A 71 -3.91 -11.71 -2.77
CA ASP A 71 -5.14 -11.19 -2.19
C ASP A 71 -5.46 -11.88 -0.87
N GLN A 72 -5.23 -13.18 -0.81
CA GLN A 72 -5.45 -13.95 0.42
C GLN A 72 -4.44 -13.55 1.48
N GLN A 73 -3.22 -13.29 1.08
CA GLN A 73 -2.17 -12.85 2.00
C GLN A 73 -2.52 -11.50 2.63
N VAL A 74 -3.02 -10.56 1.82
CA VAL A 74 -3.46 -9.26 2.32
C VAL A 74 -4.60 -9.46 3.30
N GLY A 75 -5.59 -10.29 2.96
CA GLY A 75 -6.72 -10.54 3.84
C GLY A 75 -6.30 -11.12 5.17
N ALA A 76 -5.35 -12.06 5.16
CA ALA A 76 -4.86 -12.65 6.39
C ALA A 76 -4.17 -11.62 7.27
N LEU A 77 -3.37 -10.73 6.68
CA LEU A 77 -2.68 -9.71 7.44
C LEU A 77 -3.65 -8.69 8.05
N ILE A 78 -4.71 -8.37 7.33
CA ILE A 78 -5.76 -7.51 7.87
C ILE A 78 -6.42 -8.18 9.07
N ALA A 79 -6.77 -9.45 8.92
CA ALA A 79 -7.45 -10.19 9.98
C ALA A 79 -6.58 -10.31 11.24
N GLU A 80 -5.25 -10.36 11.07
CA GLU A 80 -4.32 -10.43 12.17
C GLU A 80 -3.97 -9.07 12.75
N GLY A 81 -4.53 -8.00 12.21
CA GLY A 81 -4.26 -6.66 12.69
C GLY A 81 -2.90 -6.11 12.27
N LYS A 82 -2.26 -6.72 11.28
CA LYS A 82 -0.95 -6.28 10.81
C LYS A 82 -1.03 -5.24 9.70
N ILE A 83 -2.22 -5.06 9.11
CA ILE A 83 -2.46 -4.03 8.12
C ILE A 83 -3.62 -3.19 8.63
N ASP A 84 -3.42 -1.89 8.69
CA ASP A 84 -4.39 -0.96 9.24
C ASP A 84 -5.31 -0.37 8.17
N MET A 85 -4.86 -0.32 6.93
CA MET A 85 -5.61 0.31 5.87
C MET A 85 -5.31 -0.38 4.54
N LEU A 86 -6.37 -0.58 3.74
CA LEU A 86 -6.24 -1.13 2.40
C LEU A 86 -6.74 -0.10 1.41
N ILE A 87 -5.94 0.21 0.40
CA ILE A 87 -6.31 1.12 -0.68
C ILE A 87 -6.29 0.31 -1.96
N PHE A 88 -7.43 0.22 -2.62
CA PHE A 88 -7.62 -0.64 -3.77
C PHE A 88 -8.00 0.19 -4.99
N PHE A 89 -7.23 0.08 -6.07
CA PHE A 89 -7.53 0.72 -7.36
C PHE A 89 -8.04 -0.32 -8.33
N TRP A 90 -9.32 -0.27 -8.63
CA TRP A 90 -9.89 -1.20 -9.61
C TRP A 90 -10.58 -0.48 -10.76
#